data_f1ddce395947d5368f759a1e54180e87
#
_entry.id   f1ddce395947d5368f759a1e54180e87
#
_cell.length_a   1.000
_cell.length_b   1.000
_cell.length_c   1.000
_cell.angle_alpha   90.00
_cell.angle_beta   90.00
_cell.angle_gamma   90.00
#
_symmetry.space_group_name_H-M   'P 1'
#
loop_
_entity.id
_entity.type
_entity.pdbx_description
1 polymer ?
#
loop_
_entity_poly.entity_id
_entity_poly.type
_entity_poly.pdbx_seq_one_letter_code
_entity_poly.pdbx_strand_id
1 'polypeptide(L)'
;MNTPLSWIKAYVPELECTEKEYMDAMTLSGTKVEGYEKFDEDLDQIIVGRIDKIEKHPDADKLVVCQVSVDEQGTQVQIVTGAPNVKEGQKVPVVLDGGRVAGGHDGSKTPGGIKIKKGKLRGVESCGMMCSIEELGSSRDFYPDAPENGIYILSDNPEYKDAPVGSDAIALLGLRDANFEYEVTSNRVDCFGVIGIAREAAATFRKPFCPPEVKAVGN
;
A
#
# COMPACT_ATOMS: atom_id res chain seq x y z
N MET A 1 -19.45 -6.67 9.30
CA MET A 1 -18.10 -7.28 9.49
C MET A 1 -17.21 -6.87 8.33
N ASN A 2 -15.98 -6.47 8.60
CA ASN A 2 -15.05 -6.02 7.56
C ASN A 2 -13.96 -7.07 7.31
N THR A 3 -13.64 -7.33 6.02
CA THR A 3 -12.64 -8.33 5.65
C THR A 3 -11.93 -7.90 4.35
N PRO A 4 -10.60 -7.82 4.35
CA PRO A 4 -9.83 -7.58 3.13
C PRO A 4 -9.96 -8.72 2.13
N LEU A 5 -9.98 -8.41 0.83
CA LEU A 5 -10.08 -9.41 -0.24
C LEU A 5 -8.87 -10.36 -0.24
N SER A 6 -7.69 -9.86 0.09
CA SER A 6 -6.47 -10.68 0.23
C SER A 6 -6.64 -11.81 1.24
N TRP A 7 -7.35 -11.57 2.35
CA TRP A 7 -7.63 -12.60 3.34
C TRP A 7 -8.57 -13.69 2.80
N ILE A 8 -9.53 -13.30 1.96
CA ILE A 8 -10.39 -14.27 1.26
C ILE A 8 -9.57 -15.07 0.24
N LYS A 9 -8.73 -14.39 -0.54
CA LYS A 9 -7.86 -15.03 -1.53
C LYS A 9 -6.85 -16.00 -0.92
N ALA A 10 -6.43 -15.80 0.33
CA ALA A 10 -5.59 -16.76 1.04
C ALA A 10 -6.25 -18.15 1.19
N TYR A 11 -7.58 -18.21 1.23
CA TYR A 11 -8.36 -19.46 1.26
C TYR A 11 -8.91 -19.86 -0.12
N VAL A 12 -8.98 -18.93 -1.06
CA VAL A 12 -9.49 -19.14 -2.42
C VAL A 12 -8.49 -18.56 -3.41
N PRO A 13 -7.30 -19.16 -3.59
CA PRO A 13 -6.21 -18.58 -4.38
C PRO A 13 -6.56 -18.33 -5.84
N GLU A 14 -7.50 -19.12 -6.40
CA GLU A 14 -7.97 -18.98 -7.78
C GLU A 14 -9.08 -17.93 -7.95
N LEU A 15 -9.38 -17.14 -6.92
CA LEU A 15 -10.41 -16.11 -7.00
C LEU A 15 -9.89 -14.90 -7.81
N GLU A 16 -10.39 -14.78 -9.03
CA GLU A 16 -10.13 -13.67 -9.94
C GLU A 16 -11.45 -12.95 -10.20
N CYS A 17 -11.56 -11.74 -9.72
CA CYS A 17 -12.71 -10.85 -9.94
C CYS A 17 -12.32 -9.41 -9.58
N THR A 18 -13.06 -8.46 -10.12
CA THR A 18 -13.04 -7.07 -9.65
C THR A 18 -13.80 -6.95 -8.33
N GLU A 19 -13.55 -5.88 -7.59
CA GLU A 19 -14.22 -5.60 -6.32
C GLU A 19 -15.74 -5.55 -6.49
N LYS A 20 -16.20 -4.92 -7.58
CA LYS A 20 -17.62 -4.84 -7.89
C LYS A 20 -18.24 -6.20 -8.21
N GLU A 21 -17.58 -7.03 -9.01
CA GLU A 21 -18.04 -8.39 -9.31
C GLU A 21 -18.11 -9.24 -8.05
N TYR A 22 -17.13 -9.10 -7.16
CA TYR A 22 -17.13 -9.79 -5.86
C TYR A 22 -18.36 -9.37 -5.02
N MET A 23 -18.56 -8.07 -4.82
CA MET A 23 -19.67 -7.53 -4.06
C MET A 23 -21.02 -8.00 -4.61
N ASP A 24 -21.23 -7.88 -5.93
CA ASP A 24 -22.47 -8.24 -6.60
C ASP A 24 -22.74 -9.76 -6.49
N ALA A 25 -21.74 -10.61 -6.75
CA ALA A 25 -21.87 -12.05 -6.70
C ALA A 25 -22.16 -12.58 -5.28
N MET A 26 -21.43 -12.08 -4.28
CA MET A 26 -21.64 -12.47 -2.87
C MET A 26 -23.03 -12.08 -2.38
N THR A 27 -23.48 -10.86 -2.71
CA THR A 27 -24.82 -10.38 -2.35
C THR A 27 -25.90 -11.23 -3.01
N LEU A 28 -25.77 -11.54 -4.30
CA LEU A 28 -26.75 -12.38 -5.02
C LEU A 28 -26.77 -13.82 -4.50
N SER A 29 -25.67 -14.35 -4.00
CA SER A 29 -25.62 -15.71 -3.42
C SER A 29 -26.11 -15.80 -1.98
N GLY A 30 -26.46 -14.66 -1.34
CA GLY A 30 -27.07 -14.61 -0.01
C GLY A 30 -26.12 -14.16 1.12
N THR A 31 -24.91 -13.75 0.78
CA THR A 31 -23.98 -13.10 1.72
C THR A 31 -23.87 -11.62 1.36
N LYS A 32 -24.74 -10.79 1.99
CA LYS A 32 -24.86 -9.38 1.64
C LYS A 32 -23.58 -8.62 1.92
N VAL A 33 -23.06 -7.96 0.89
CA VAL A 33 -21.97 -6.98 0.97
C VAL A 33 -22.58 -5.60 0.83
N GLU A 34 -22.37 -4.73 1.81
CA GLU A 34 -22.92 -3.37 1.84
C GLU A 34 -22.08 -2.39 1.03
N GLY A 35 -20.77 -2.62 0.97
CA GLY A 35 -19.85 -1.80 0.23
C GLY A 35 -18.41 -2.32 0.33
N TYR A 36 -17.52 -1.60 -0.30
CA TYR A 36 -16.08 -1.83 -0.17
C TYR A 36 -15.30 -0.51 -0.24
N GLU A 37 -14.14 -0.50 0.39
CA GLU A 37 -13.17 0.59 0.35
C GLU A 37 -11.85 0.03 -0.21
N LYS A 38 -11.32 0.66 -1.24
CA LYS A 38 -10.00 0.32 -1.78
C LYS A 38 -8.93 1.09 -1.02
N PHE A 39 -7.87 0.41 -0.61
CA PHE A 39 -6.76 1.08 0.09
C PHE A 39 -5.90 1.92 -0.86
N ASP A 40 -5.90 1.61 -2.15
CA ASP A 40 -5.13 2.31 -3.19
C ASP A 40 -5.94 3.30 -4.03
N GLU A 41 -7.19 3.63 -3.67
CA GLU A 41 -8.07 4.49 -4.48
C GLU A 41 -7.44 5.84 -4.82
N ASP A 42 -6.73 6.40 -3.87
CA ASP A 42 -6.09 7.71 -3.97
C ASP A 42 -4.57 7.63 -4.26
N LEU A 43 -4.04 6.45 -4.56
CA LEU A 43 -2.62 6.21 -4.84
C LEU A 43 -2.38 5.94 -6.32
N ASP A 44 -1.33 6.56 -6.90
CA ASP A 44 -0.95 6.34 -8.29
C ASP A 44 0.55 6.60 -8.51
N GLN A 45 1.20 5.78 -9.36
CA GLN A 45 2.58 5.90 -9.76
C GLN A 45 3.57 5.98 -8.58
N ILE A 46 3.41 5.11 -7.59
CA ILE A 46 4.31 4.98 -6.45
C ILE A 46 5.15 3.72 -6.63
N ILE A 47 6.45 3.90 -6.69
CA ILE A 47 7.42 2.85 -6.96
C ILE A 47 8.47 2.74 -5.85
N VAL A 48 9.21 1.65 -5.84
CA VAL A 48 10.43 1.52 -5.04
C VAL A 48 11.54 2.31 -5.69
N GLY A 49 12.02 3.38 -5.04
CA GLY A 49 13.20 4.12 -5.45
C GLY A 49 14.40 3.80 -4.56
N ARG A 50 15.62 4.00 -5.06
CA ARG A 50 16.84 3.91 -4.26
C ARG A 50 17.56 5.25 -4.25
N ILE A 51 17.89 5.73 -3.06
CA ILE A 51 18.66 6.97 -2.87
C ILE A 51 20.12 6.67 -3.18
N ASP A 52 20.64 7.20 -4.29
CA ASP A 52 22.03 6.95 -4.69
C ASP A 52 22.98 8.01 -4.14
N LYS A 53 22.53 9.28 -4.06
CA LYS A 53 23.36 10.40 -3.60
C LYS A 53 22.51 11.43 -2.85
N ILE A 54 23.11 12.02 -1.81
CA ILE A 54 22.49 13.09 -1.03
C ILE A 54 23.44 14.30 -1.00
N GLU A 55 22.94 15.47 -1.38
CA GLU A 55 23.66 16.73 -1.32
C GLU A 55 22.89 17.76 -0.47
N LYS A 56 23.62 18.68 0.16
CA LYS A 56 22.97 19.79 0.90
C LYS A 56 22.29 20.73 -0.09
N HIS A 57 21.10 21.20 0.29
CA HIS A 57 20.42 22.22 -0.50
C HIS A 57 21.20 23.56 -0.42
N PRO A 58 21.40 24.27 -1.56
CA PRO A 58 22.22 25.50 -1.57
C PRO A 58 21.65 26.63 -0.73
N ASP A 59 20.31 26.74 -0.64
CA ASP A 59 19.63 27.88 -0.02
C ASP A 59 18.70 27.48 1.15
N ALA A 60 18.87 26.26 1.71
CA ALA A 60 18.01 25.80 2.81
C ALA A 60 18.70 24.75 3.70
N ASP A 61 18.97 25.12 4.95
CA ASP A 61 19.67 24.25 5.92
C ASP A 61 18.92 22.95 6.27
N LYS A 62 17.60 22.94 6.14
CA LYS A 62 16.75 21.80 6.50
C LYS A 62 16.36 20.93 5.30
N LEU A 63 16.82 21.27 4.10
CA LEU A 63 16.54 20.50 2.88
C LEU A 63 17.79 19.81 2.37
N VAL A 64 17.58 18.64 1.78
CA VAL A 64 18.60 17.91 1.01
C VAL A 64 18.10 17.62 -0.39
N VAL A 65 19.02 17.52 -1.32
CA VAL A 65 18.81 17.17 -2.72
C VAL A 65 19.25 15.74 -2.91
N CYS A 66 18.34 14.85 -3.27
CA CYS A 66 18.61 13.44 -3.47
C CYS A 66 18.58 13.09 -4.96
N GLN A 67 19.54 12.29 -5.42
CA GLN A 67 19.48 11.60 -6.70
C GLN A 67 18.94 10.19 -6.42
N VAL A 68 17.82 9.85 -7.02
CA VAL A 68 17.07 8.63 -6.73
C VAL A 68 16.92 7.81 -8.00
N SER A 69 17.43 6.58 -8.00
CA SER A 69 17.18 5.60 -9.07
C SER A 69 15.72 5.12 -8.98
N VAL A 70 15.05 5.10 -10.14
CA VAL A 70 13.60 4.78 -10.24
C VAL A 70 13.31 3.54 -11.08
N ASP A 71 14.34 2.92 -11.62
CA ASP A 71 14.26 1.66 -12.37
C ASP A 71 15.56 0.84 -12.23
N GLU A 72 15.55 -0.39 -12.76
CA GLU A 72 16.72 -1.28 -12.76
C GLU A 72 17.81 -0.82 -13.74
N GLN A 73 17.50 0.03 -14.71
CA GLN A 73 18.44 0.59 -15.68
C GLN A 73 19.28 1.74 -15.09
N GLY A 74 18.90 2.21 -13.89
CA GLY A 74 19.59 3.29 -13.19
C GLY A 74 19.18 4.68 -13.67
N THR A 75 17.97 4.81 -14.24
CA THR A 75 17.37 6.13 -14.50
C THR A 75 17.21 6.88 -13.19
N GLN A 76 17.73 8.10 -13.12
CA GLN A 76 17.71 8.90 -11.91
C GLN A 76 16.76 10.09 -12.02
N VAL A 77 16.08 10.37 -10.92
CA VAL A 77 15.31 11.60 -10.73
C VAL A 77 15.84 12.38 -9.53
N GLN A 78 15.81 13.70 -9.64
CA GLN A 78 16.17 14.57 -8.52
C GLN A 78 14.94 14.82 -7.65
N ILE A 79 15.07 14.58 -6.36
CA ILE A 79 14.02 14.82 -5.36
C ILE A 79 14.61 15.66 -4.23
N VAL A 80 13.93 16.74 -3.86
CA VAL A 80 14.27 17.58 -2.72
C VAL A 80 13.37 17.18 -1.54
N THR A 81 13.96 16.93 -0.38
CA THR A 81 13.24 16.55 0.82
C THR A 81 13.76 17.25 2.06
N GLY A 82 12.86 17.42 3.05
CA GLY A 82 13.20 17.86 4.40
C GLY A 82 13.21 16.72 5.44
N ALA A 83 13.05 15.48 5.01
CA ALA A 83 13.03 14.33 5.91
C ALA A 83 14.40 14.13 6.56
N PRO A 84 14.46 13.95 7.89
CA PRO A 84 15.71 13.85 8.62
C PRO A 84 16.37 12.46 8.56
N ASN A 85 15.64 11.45 8.08
CA ASN A 85 16.03 10.04 8.19
C ASN A 85 16.57 9.43 6.89
N VAL A 86 16.79 10.23 5.84
CA VAL A 86 17.30 9.73 4.55
C VAL A 86 18.80 9.47 4.58
N LYS A 87 19.23 8.34 3.98
CA LYS A 87 20.65 7.97 3.81
C LYS A 87 20.87 7.38 2.42
N GLU A 88 22.08 7.52 1.90
CA GLU A 88 22.49 6.89 0.63
C GLU A 88 22.40 5.36 0.74
N GLY A 89 21.95 4.72 -0.33
CA GLY A 89 21.73 3.28 -0.43
C GLY A 89 20.33 2.82 0.03
N GLN A 90 19.56 3.65 0.72
CA GLN A 90 18.22 3.26 1.19
C GLN A 90 17.22 3.14 0.05
N LYS A 91 16.33 2.15 0.16
CA LYS A 91 15.13 2.02 -0.68
C LYS A 91 13.94 2.64 0.03
N VAL A 92 13.13 3.39 -0.71
CA VAL A 92 12.00 4.18 -0.20
C VAL A 92 10.85 4.17 -1.20
N PRO A 93 9.59 4.37 -0.76
CA PRO A 93 8.49 4.63 -1.69
C PRO A 93 8.65 6.01 -2.33
N VAL A 94 8.55 6.06 -3.65
CA VAL A 94 8.68 7.29 -4.45
C VAL A 94 7.47 7.46 -5.32
N VAL A 95 6.76 8.57 -5.17
CA VAL A 95 5.74 8.99 -6.14
C VAL A 95 6.41 9.82 -7.22
N LEU A 96 6.16 9.43 -8.47
CA LEU A 96 6.68 10.12 -9.65
C LEU A 96 5.85 11.35 -10.02
N ASP A 97 6.39 12.16 -10.94
CA ASP A 97 5.67 13.31 -11.51
C ASP A 97 4.37 12.86 -12.18
N GLY A 98 3.26 13.44 -11.77
CA GLY A 98 1.90 13.08 -12.22
C GLY A 98 1.18 12.07 -11.33
N GLY A 99 1.89 11.34 -10.47
CA GLY A 99 1.32 10.40 -9.53
C GLY A 99 0.54 11.05 -8.38
N ARG A 100 -0.04 10.23 -7.49
CA ARG A 100 -0.87 10.69 -6.38
C ARG A 100 -0.51 9.97 -5.09
N VAL A 101 -0.65 10.69 -3.99
CA VAL A 101 -0.61 10.20 -2.61
C VAL A 101 -1.95 10.44 -1.92
N ALA A 102 -2.30 9.64 -0.92
CA ALA A 102 -3.61 9.67 -0.28
C ALA A 102 -3.83 10.94 0.57
N GLY A 103 -2.76 11.54 1.08
CA GLY A 103 -2.91 12.70 1.96
C GLY A 103 -1.60 13.36 2.34
N GLY A 104 -1.66 14.18 3.40
CA GLY A 104 -0.52 14.88 3.95
C GLY A 104 0.29 14.04 4.94
N HIS A 105 1.49 14.50 5.25
CA HIS A 105 2.38 13.89 6.24
C HIS A 105 1.79 13.84 7.66
N ASP A 106 0.79 14.67 7.94
CA ASP A 106 0.03 14.68 9.19
C ASP A 106 -1.04 13.59 9.29
N GLY A 107 -1.13 12.71 8.28
CA GLY A 107 -2.14 11.64 8.19
C GLY A 107 -3.51 12.12 7.72
N SER A 108 -3.67 13.39 7.36
CA SER A 108 -4.92 13.90 6.80
C SER A 108 -5.13 13.35 5.39
N LYS A 109 -6.20 12.56 5.20
CA LYS A 109 -6.58 12.06 3.87
C LYS A 109 -7.27 13.15 3.06
N THR A 110 -6.95 13.23 1.79
CA THR A 110 -7.59 14.13 0.81
C THR A 110 -8.38 13.31 -0.19
N PRO A 111 -9.73 13.46 -0.26
CA PRO A 111 -10.53 12.75 -1.26
C PRO A 111 -10.01 12.99 -2.69
N GLY A 112 -9.76 11.91 -3.43
CA GLY A 112 -9.14 11.97 -4.75
C GLY A 112 -7.62 12.08 -4.75
N GLY A 113 -7.01 12.06 -3.57
CA GLY A 113 -5.57 12.15 -3.38
C GLY A 113 -4.94 13.50 -3.73
N ILE A 114 -3.68 13.65 -3.37
CA ILE A 114 -2.87 14.83 -3.70
C ILE A 114 -2.01 14.49 -4.91
N LYS A 115 -2.20 15.19 -6.01
CA LYS A 115 -1.40 14.99 -7.22
C LYS A 115 -0.04 15.65 -7.07
N ILE A 116 1.01 14.84 -7.17
CA ILE A 116 2.39 15.30 -7.13
C ILE A 116 2.83 15.73 -8.53
N LYS A 117 3.43 16.90 -8.61
CA LYS A 117 3.92 17.47 -9.85
C LYS A 117 5.37 17.92 -9.68
N LYS A 118 6.13 17.78 -10.78
CA LYS A 118 7.45 18.41 -10.89
C LYS A 118 7.36 19.89 -10.50
N GLY A 119 8.23 20.33 -9.61
CA GLY A 119 8.20 21.68 -9.09
C GLY A 119 9.57 22.12 -8.62
N LYS A 120 9.63 23.30 -8.00
CA LYS A 120 10.87 23.83 -7.40
C LYS A 120 10.64 24.08 -5.91
N LEU A 121 11.49 23.47 -5.09
CA LEU A 121 11.57 23.78 -3.66
C LEU A 121 12.76 24.72 -3.44
N ARG A 122 12.46 25.95 -3.00
CA ARG A 122 13.47 27.00 -2.82
C ARG A 122 14.47 27.12 -3.98
N GLY A 123 13.94 27.09 -5.22
CA GLY A 123 14.74 27.27 -6.45
C GLY A 123 15.30 25.98 -7.03
N VAL A 124 15.42 24.88 -6.28
CA VAL A 124 15.92 23.58 -6.74
C VAL A 124 14.78 22.71 -7.22
N GLU A 125 14.95 22.09 -8.39
CA GLU A 125 13.94 21.24 -9.04
C GLU A 125 13.76 19.92 -8.29
N SER A 126 12.49 19.50 -8.11
CA SER A 126 12.11 18.20 -7.58
C SER A 126 11.13 17.53 -8.54
N CYS A 127 11.47 16.32 -9.00
CA CYS A 127 10.72 15.56 -10.01
C CYS A 127 9.92 14.40 -9.42
N GLY A 128 9.42 14.57 -8.21
CA GLY A 128 8.68 13.56 -7.44
C GLY A 128 8.80 13.83 -5.96
N MET A 129 8.34 12.87 -5.17
CA MET A 129 8.37 12.95 -3.71
C MET A 129 8.64 11.55 -3.12
N MET A 130 9.47 11.48 -2.08
CA MET A 130 9.61 10.29 -1.24
C MET A 130 8.52 10.33 -0.17
N CYS A 131 7.88 9.19 0.11
CA CYS A 131 6.65 9.15 0.92
C CYS A 131 6.89 8.60 2.32
N SER A 132 6.19 9.17 3.30
CA SER A 132 5.93 8.55 4.60
C SER A 132 4.78 7.54 4.46
N ILE A 133 4.53 6.73 5.51
CA ILE A 133 3.42 5.77 5.51
C ILE A 133 2.06 6.48 5.59
N GLU A 134 2.00 7.64 6.23
CA GLU A 134 0.80 8.46 6.35
C GLU A 134 0.39 9.05 5.00
N GLU A 135 1.35 9.49 4.19
CA GLU A 135 1.10 9.99 2.82
C GLU A 135 0.58 8.88 1.90
N LEU A 136 0.90 7.62 2.20
CA LEU A 136 0.34 6.44 1.53
C LEU A 136 -1.04 6.02 2.07
N GLY A 137 -1.64 6.82 2.96
CA GLY A 137 -2.98 6.60 3.50
C GLY A 137 -3.07 5.51 4.57
N SER A 138 -1.92 5.07 5.10
CA SER A 138 -1.84 4.09 6.17
C SER A 138 -1.33 4.71 7.48
N SER A 139 -0.98 3.91 8.47
CA SER A 139 -0.53 4.39 9.77
C SER A 139 0.46 3.42 10.42
N ARG A 140 1.11 3.89 11.49
CA ARG A 140 2.03 3.09 12.31
C ARG A 140 1.33 1.93 13.04
N ASP A 141 0.02 1.93 13.15
CA ASP A 141 -0.72 0.78 13.69
C ASP A 141 -0.59 -0.45 12.80
N PHE A 142 -0.49 -0.24 11.48
CA PHE A 142 -0.28 -1.31 10.50
C PHE A 142 1.19 -1.50 10.12
N TYR A 143 2.01 -0.45 10.25
CA TYR A 143 3.44 -0.45 9.96
C TYR A 143 4.23 0.05 11.18
N PRO A 144 4.39 -0.79 12.22
CA PRO A 144 4.99 -0.36 13.48
C PRO A 144 6.47 0.02 13.39
N ASP A 145 7.14 -0.38 12.31
CA ASP A 145 8.51 -0.01 11.96
C ASP A 145 8.62 1.34 11.24
N ALA A 146 7.48 1.97 10.87
CA ALA A 146 7.50 3.29 10.27
C ALA A 146 7.94 4.36 11.27
N PRO A 147 8.79 5.32 10.85
CA PRO A 147 9.25 6.38 11.73
C PRO A 147 8.11 7.35 12.08
N GLU A 148 8.20 7.96 13.27
CA GLU A 148 7.23 8.99 13.67
C GLU A 148 7.32 10.25 12.80
N ASN A 149 8.54 10.57 12.35
CA ASN A 149 8.79 11.70 11.46
C ASN A 149 9.78 11.27 10.38
N GLY A 150 9.40 11.45 9.12
CA GLY A 150 10.26 11.15 7.98
C GLY A 150 9.64 10.20 6.98
N ILE A 151 10.48 9.68 6.11
CA ILE A 151 10.09 8.80 5.01
C ILE A 151 10.11 7.34 5.49
N TYR A 152 9.21 6.52 4.95
CA TYR A 152 9.24 5.09 5.21
C TYR A 152 10.43 4.43 4.50
N ILE A 153 11.29 3.77 5.27
CA ILE A 153 12.53 3.16 4.75
C ILE A 153 12.29 1.66 4.50
N LEU A 154 12.05 1.30 3.26
CA LEU A 154 11.79 -0.10 2.86
C LEU A 154 12.96 -1.03 3.15
N SER A 155 14.20 -0.54 2.99
CA SER A 155 15.41 -1.33 3.21
C SER A 155 15.68 -1.69 4.67
N ASP A 156 15.05 -1.01 5.62
CA ASP A 156 15.17 -1.32 7.04
C ASP A 156 14.24 -2.50 7.46
N ASN A 157 13.22 -2.81 6.65
CA ASN A 157 12.33 -3.93 6.87
C ASN A 157 12.83 -5.18 6.13
N PRO A 158 13.05 -6.32 6.82
CA PRO A 158 13.50 -7.58 6.20
C PRO A 158 12.60 -8.09 5.08
N GLU A 159 11.30 -7.76 5.11
CA GLU A 159 10.32 -8.18 4.13
C GLU A 159 10.45 -7.40 2.81
N TYR A 160 10.88 -6.12 2.86
CA TYR A 160 10.91 -5.23 1.69
C TYR A 160 12.31 -4.90 1.19
N LYS A 161 13.37 -5.18 1.97
CA LYS A 161 14.75 -4.79 1.66
C LYS A 161 15.27 -5.25 0.30
N ASP A 162 14.80 -6.42 -0.17
CA ASP A 162 15.25 -7.02 -1.43
C ASP A 162 14.37 -6.64 -2.62
N ALA A 163 13.33 -5.78 -2.42
CA ALA A 163 12.44 -5.36 -3.49
C ALA A 163 13.21 -4.70 -4.65
N PRO A 164 12.88 -5.04 -5.91
CA PRO A 164 13.53 -4.43 -7.08
C PRO A 164 13.23 -2.92 -7.15
N VAL A 165 14.23 -2.13 -7.55
CA VAL A 165 14.04 -0.71 -7.84
C VAL A 165 13.12 -0.57 -9.07
N GLY A 166 12.13 0.33 -8.99
CA GLY A 166 11.12 0.50 -10.03
C GLY A 166 9.90 -0.40 -9.89
N SER A 167 9.90 -1.37 -8.95
CA SER A 167 8.72 -2.19 -8.68
C SER A 167 7.60 -1.37 -8.01
N ASP A 168 6.36 -1.87 -8.12
CA ASP A 168 5.19 -1.23 -7.54
C ASP A 168 5.23 -1.26 -6.00
N ALA A 169 5.47 -0.10 -5.39
CA ALA A 169 5.51 0.03 -3.94
C ALA A 169 4.13 -0.13 -3.28
N ILE A 170 3.04 0.19 -4.00
CA ILE A 170 1.67 0.04 -3.49
C ILE A 170 1.37 -1.45 -3.32
N ALA A 171 1.71 -2.26 -4.32
CA ALA A 171 1.54 -3.72 -4.25
C ALA A 171 2.48 -4.36 -3.21
N LEU A 172 3.74 -3.92 -3.16
CA LEU A 172 4.74 -4.39 -2.20
C LEU A 172 4.29 -4.21 -0.75
N LEU A 173 3.67 -3.06 -0.45
CA LEU A 173 3.15 -2.72 0.87
C LEU A 173 1.77 -3.34 1.16
N GLY A 174 1.21 -4.14 0.26
CA GLY A 174 -0.11 -4.75 0.45
C GLY A 174 -1.28 -3.77 0.37
N LEU A 175 -1.05 -2.56 -0.17
CA LEU A 175 -2.08 -1.53 -0.32
C LEU A 175 -2.96 -1.71 -1.57
N ARG A 176 -2.60 -2.63 -2.49
CA ARG A 176 -3.48 -3.02 -3.60
C ARG A 176 -4.50 -4.06 -3.14
N ASP A 177 -5.37 -3.63 -2.24
CA ASP A 177 -6.42 -4.47 -1.65
C ASP A 177 -7.70 -3.65 -1.44
N ALA A 178 -8.80 -4.35 -1.16
CA ALA A 178 -10.07 -3.74 -0.83
C ALA A 178 -10.67 -4.41 0.39
N ASN A 179 -11.20 -3.60 1.29
CA ASN A 179 -11.88 -4.05 2.50
C ASN A 179 -13.39 -4.07 2.24
N PHE A 180 -14.02 -5.23 2.37
CA PHE A 180 -15.45 -5.43 2.16
C PHE A 180 -16.22 -5.39 3.47
N GLU A 181 -17.30 -4.64 3.50
CA GLU A 181 -18.23 -4.60 4.61
C GLU A 181 -19.40 -5.56 4.38
N TYR A 182 -19.58 -6.54 5.30
CA TYR A 182 -20.65 -7.54 5.23
C TYR A 182 -21.71 -7.28 6.27
N GLU A 183 -22.98 -7.35 5.85
CA GLU A 183 -24.13 -7.48 6.74
C GLU A 183 -24.41 -8.97 6.95
N VAL A 184 -23.86 -9.54 8.03
CA VAL A 184 -24.06 -10.95 8.38
C VAL A 184 -25.27 -11.07 9.30
N THR A 185 -26.29 -11.80 8.85
CA THR A 185 -27.51 -12.04 9.62
C THR A 185 -27.28 -13.09 10.71
N SER A 186 -28.09 -13.05 11.77
CA SER A 186 -27.93 -13.90 12.97
C SER A 186 -28.05 -15.41 12.71
N ASN A 187 -28.70 -15.81 11.61
CA ASN A 187 -28.82 -17.22 11.18
C ASN A 187 -27.57 -17.71 10.40
N ARG A 188 -26.60 -16.82 10.08
CA ARG A 188 -25.37 -17.15 9.36
C ARG A 188 -24.15 -17.00 10.28
N VAL A 189 -24.21 -17.66 11.43
CA VAL A 189 -23.09 -17.65 12.41
C VAL A 189 -21.79 -18.20 11.84
N ASP A 190 -21.86 -19.06 10.83
CA ASP A 190 -20.74 -19.59 10.06
C ASP A 190 -19.94 -18.49 9.33
N CYS A 191 -20.60 -17.38 8.99
CA CYS A 191 -20.00 -16.23 8.28
C CYS A 191 -19.50 -15.12 9.22
N PHE A 192 -19.50 -15.29 10.54
CA PHE A 192 -18.90 -14.33 11.48
C PHE A 192 -17.36 -14.45 11.59
N GLY A 193 -16.71 -15.06 10.61
CA GLY A 193 -15.26 -15.17 10.52
C GLY A 193 -14.80 -15.33 9.09
N VAL A 194 -13.54 -15.00 8.86
CA VAL A 194 -12.92 -15.01 7.52
C VAL A 194 -13.08 -16.36 6.82
N ILE A 195 -12.89 -17.46 7.53
CA ILE A 195 -13.01 -18.82 6.97
C ILE A 195 -14.43 -19.08 6.42
N GLY A 196 -15.47 -18.63 7.14
CA GLY A 196 -16.86 -18.78 6.69
C GLY A 196 -17.13 -17.97 5.43
N ILE A 197 -16.76 -16.70 5.41
CA ILE A 197 -16.88 -15.84 4.22
C ILE A 197 -16.09 -16.42 3.05
N ALA A 198 -14.86 -16.88 3.27
CA ALA A 198 -14.05 -17.48 2.20
C ALA A 198 -14.70 -18.76 1.63
N ARG A 199 -15.35 -19.58 2.47
CA ARG A 199 -16.10 -20.76 2.01
C ARG A 199 -17.30 -20.37 1.14
N GLU A 200 -18.03 -19.32 1.52
CA GLU A 200 -19.12 -18.78 0.71
C GLU A 200 -18.60 -18.20 -0.61
N ALA A 201 -17.48 -17.47 -0.57
CA ALA A 201 -16.85 -16.97 -1.79
C ALA A 201 -16.41 -18.12 -2.73
N ALA A 202 -15.79 -19.16 -2.18
CA ALA A 202 -15.42 -20.35 -2.95
C ALA A 202 -16.63 -20.98 -3.64
N ALA A 203 -17.74 -21.14 -2.92
CA ALA A 203 -19.00 -21.69 -3.46
C ALA A 203 -19.61 -20.76 -4.52
N THR A 204 -19.68 -19.47 -4.27
CA THR A 204 -20.24 -18.44 -5.17
C THR A 204 -19.48 -18.38 -6.49
N PHE A 205 -18.16 -18.37 -6.43
CA PHE A 205 -17.30 -18.30 -7.62
C PHE A 205 -16.92 -19.68 -8.20
N ARG A 206 -17.42 -20.78 -7.59
CA ARG A 206 -17.14 -22.16 -7.99
C ARG A 206 -15.62 -22.44 -8.08
N LYS A 207 -14.90 -21.96 -7.07
CA LYS A 207 -13.45 -22.12 -6.95
C LYS A 207 -13.13 -23.07 -5.79
N PRO A 208 -11.96 -23.74 -5.80
CA PRO A 208 -11.51 -24.56 -4.68
C PRO A 208 -11.37 -23.75 -3.40
N PHE A 209 -11.88 -24.29 -2.30
CA PHE A 209 -11.63 -23.77 -0.95
C PHE A 209 -10.40 -24.48 -0.38
N CYS A 210 -9.36 -23.74 -0.07
CA CYS A 210 -8.05 -24.23 0.40
C CYS A 210 -7.75 -23.73 1.82
N PRO A 211 -8.38 -24.32 2.87
CA PRO A 211 -8.08 -23.93 4.24
C PRO A 211 -6.65 -24.33 4.63
N PRO A 212 -5.99 -23.59 5.54
CA PRO A 212 -4.69 -23.98 6.04
C PRO A 212 -4.77 -25.30 6.78
N GLU A 213 -3.72 -26.12 6.67
CA GLU A 213 -3.60 -27.36 7.43
C GLU A 213 -3.42 -27.05 8.93
N VAL A 214 -4.39 -27.48 9.73
CA VAL A 214 -4.33 -27.29 11.19
C VAL A 214 -3.53 -28.45 11.79
N LYS A 215 -2.32 -28.17 12.25
CA LYS A 215 -1.50 -29.12 13.01
C LYS A 215 -1.73 -28.88 14.51
N ALA A 216 -2.46 -29.79 15.17
CA ALA A 216 -2.53 -29.79 16.61
C ALA A 216 -1.18 -30.23 17.18
N VAL A 217 -0.49 -29.32 17.88
CA VAL A 217 0.69 -29.66 18.69
C VAL A 217 0.20 -29.80 20.12
N GLY A 218 0.01 -31.04 20.56
CA GLY A 218 -0.31 -31.38 21.94
C GLY A 218 0.85 -32.08 22.62
N ASN A 219 1.04 -31.84 23.92
CA ASN A 219 1.88 -32.67 24.79
C ASN A 219 1.12 -33.92 25.18
#